data_9c38a5887b889938a75c832588a0fb72
#
_entry.id   9c38a5887b889938a75c832588a0fb72
#
_cell.length_a   1.000
_cell.length_b   1.000
_cell.length_c   1.000
_cell.angle_alpha   90.00
_cell.angle_beta   90.00
_cell.angle_gamma   90.00
#
_symmetry.space_group_name_H-M   'P 1'
#
loop_
_entity.id
_entity.type
_entity.pdbx_description
1 polymer ?
#
loop_
_entity_poly.entity_id
_entity_poly.type
_entity_poly.pdbx_seq_one_letter_code
_entity_poly.pdbx_strand_id
1 'polypeptide(L)'
;MALFPLAAYLALYILLDPFGVVHPYDGVSVHPGDTLERIPNKRYVAVEGLKFRGAEMGYDSFVFGSSLSTNFTASAWSRHLPDTSCIYHFTAGAEPLVGIRDELRYLFERGENVRHVLLVMEEEMYRRPKRYNELPYVPHYEVSPDVSWLDFHLVHFNAYRDPELFLYSLWPELVADRLVPDGKMQPVPLSGHDELTNEDRNDAKDSLILADPDAYFADVPWLVEMQALPNPMPPVIEGDAEALLREIADMLKAHGVDYLVIVPPRFRTQGLLPLDRALLYEIMGSRYVHDFSEDSVLVHDLHSYYDGMHILIHRCTELIDHSYNEQELPLRYPDEWQEATYNASIRKK
;
A
#
# COMPACT_ATOMS: atom_id res chain seq x y z
N MET A 1 8.46 6.39 44.46
CA MET A 1 9.61 5.72 43.79
C MET A 1 9.31 5.21 42.38
N ALA A 2 8.08 4.90 42.00
CA ALA A 2 7.74 4.40 40.62
C ALA A 2 7.78 5.46 39.52
N LEU A 3 7.73 6.75 39.83
CA LEU A 3 7.72 7.83 38.82
C LEU A 3 9.07 8.05 38.16
N PHE A 4 10.17 7.79 38.84
CA PHE A 4 11.52 8.00 38.27
C PHE A 4 11.83 7.02 37.11
N PRO A 5 11.59 5.71 37.21
CA PRO A 5 11.81 4.80 36.11
C PRO A 5 10.93 5.11 34.89
N LEU A 6 9.68 5.52 35.10
CA LEU A 6 8.78 5.90 34.01
C LEU A 6 9.26 7.17 33.31
N ALA A 7 9.71 8.18 34.05
CA ALA A 7 10.25 9.41 33.50
C ALA A 7 11.54 9.15 32.69
N ALA A 8 12.43 8.30 33.21
CA ALA A 8 13.64 7.89 32.47
C ALA A 8 13.32 7.12 31.20
N TYR A 9 12.32 6.22 31.24
CA TYR A 9 11.88 5.47 30.08
C TYR A 9 11.25 6.37 29.00
N LEU A 10 10.40 7.32 29.41
CA LEU A 10 9.84 8.31 28.50
C LEU A 10 10.94 9.20 27.89
N ALA A 11 11.93 9.61 28.69
CA ALA A 11 13.06 10.37 28.19
C ALA A 11 13.85 9.60 27.12
N LEU A 12 14.09 8.31 27.33
CA LEU A 12 14.75 7.44 26.34
C LEU A 12 13.90 7.33 25.05
N TYR A 13 12.59 7.13 25.17
CA TYR A 13 11.70 7.10 24.02
C TYR A 13 11.77 8.40 23.19
N ILE A 14 11.72 9.56 23.86
CA ILE A 14 11.81 10.87 23.22
C ILE A 14 13.18 11.07 22.57
N LEU A 15 14.27 10.71 23.25
CA LEU A 15 15.64 10.93 22.76
C LEU A 15 15.97 10.01 21.58
N LEU A 16 15.56 8.77 21.63
CA LEU A 16 15.87 7.77 20.60
C LEU A 16 14.92 7.84 19.41
N ASP A 17 13.67 8.27 19.64
CA ASP A 17 12.60 8.32 18.63
C ASP A 17 12.60 7.11 17.68
N PRO A 18 12.41 5.89 18.20
CA PRO A 18 12.62 4.65 17.43
C PRO A 18 11.69 4.52 16.22
N PHE A 19 10.56 5.25 16.24
CA PHE A 19 9.58 5.26 15.16
C PHE A 19 9.66 6.50 14.26
N GLY A 20 10.52 7.47 14.57
CA GLY A 20 10.63 8.72 13.84
C GLY A 20 9.38 9.59 13.88
N VAL A 21 8.62 9.55 14.99
CA VAL A 21 7.32 10.24 15.13
C VAL A 21 7.29 11.30 16.23
N VAL A 22 8.38 11.46 16.99
CA VAL A 22 8.47 12.38 18.14
C VAL A 22 9.15 13.69 17.75
N HIS A 23 10.22 13.60 16.96
CA HIS A 23 10.94 14.77 16.48
C HIS A 23 10.29 15.35 15.22
N PRO A 24 10.47 16.65 14.96
CA PRO A 24 10.02 17.24 13.69
C PRO A 24 10.57 16.46 12.50
N TYR A 25 9.74 16.29 11.49
CA TYR A 25 10.14 15.66 10.25
C TYR A 25 11.17 16.54 9.53
N ASP A 26 12.32 15.99 9.23
CA ASP A 26 13.46 16.71 8.61
C ASP A 26 13.61 16.43 7.10
N GLY A 27 12.66 15.71 6.53
CA GLY A 27 12.66 15.35 5.11
C GLY A 27 13.43 14.09 4.79
N VAL A 28 13.98 13.41 5.79
CA VAL A 28 14.71 12.15 5.61
C VAL A 28 14.09 11.10 6.52
N SER A 29 13.43 10.10 5.94
CA SER A 29 12.86 9.01 6.71
C SER A 29 13.93 8.09 7.33
N VAL A 30 15.13 8.13 6.76
CA VAL A 30 16.31 7.38 7.21
C VAL A 30 17.58 8.17 6.88
N HIS A 31 18.43 8.45 7.87
CA HIS A 31 19.68 9.15 7.64
C HIS A 31 20.77 8.18 7.16
N PRO A 32 21.51 8.53 6.08
CA PRO A 32 22.67 7.74 5.66
C PRO A 32 23.69 7.63 6.80
N GLY A 33 23.97 6.40 7.23
CA GLY A 33 24.89 6.15 8.35
C GLY A 33 24.23 6.02 9.72
N ASP A 34 22.91 6.12 9.81
CA ASP A 34 22.19 5.71 11.00
C ASP A 34 22.37 4.21 11.22
N THR A 35 22.98 3.87 12.34
CA THR A 35 23.04 2.48 12.82
C THR A 35 21.71 2.04 13.45
N LEU A 36 20.85 3.00 13.74
CA LEU A 36 19.48 2.82 14.22
C LEU A 36 18.52 3.02 13.04
N GLU A 37 18.14 1.95 12.40
CA GLU A 37 17.03 1.98 11.45
C GLU A 37 15.76 2.26 12.25
N ARG A 38 15.21 3.45 12.09
CA ARG A 38 13.87 3.77 12.59
C ARG A 38 12.88 2.84 11.92
N ILE A 39 11.88 2.42 12.66
CA ILE A 39 10.81 1.59 12.12
C ILE A 39 9.73 2.55 11.59
N PRO A 40 9.72 2.85 10.29
CA PRO A 40 8.89 3.91 9.78
C PRO A 40 7.42 3.49 9.79
N ASN A 41 6.57 4.32 10.38
CA ASN A 41 5.15 4.30 10.08
C ASN A 41 4.95 4.94 8.71
N LYS A 42 4.74 4.14 7.66
CA LYS A 42 4.63 4.62 6.27
C LYS A 42 3.52 5.64 6.08
N ARG A 43 2.40 5.52 6.81
CA ARG A 43 1.30 6.49 6.77
C ARG A 43 1.71 7.85 7.33
N TYR A 44 2.51 7.83 8.40
CA TYR A 44 3.08 9.04 8.97
C TYR A 44 4.09 9.69 8.02
N VAL A 45 5.01 8.89 7.49
CA VAL A 45 6.05 9.37 6.56
C VAL A 45 5.44 9.98 5.30
N ALA A 46 4.40 9.34 4.72
CA ALA A 46 3.73 9.86 3.53
C ALA A 46 3.12 11.25 3.77
N VAL A 47 2.45 11.45 4.90
CA VAL A 47 1.83 12.74 5.24
C VAL A 47 2.88 13.80 5.54
N GLU A 48 3.87 13.49 6.36
CA GLU A 48 4.91 14.46 6.72
C GLU A 48 5.83 14.79 5.54
N GLY A 49 6.15 13.82 4.68
CA GLY A 49 6.90 14.04 3.45
C GLY A 49 6.15 14.95 2.48
N LEU A 50 4.85 14.76 2.31
CA LEU A 50 4.00 15.66 1.52
C LEU A 50 3.98 17.07 2.11
N LYS A 51 3.82 17.21 3.42
CA LYS A 51 3.83 18.52 4.10
C LYS A 51 5.17 19.23 3.95
N PHE A 52 6.27 18.48 3.99
CA PHE A 52 7.62 19.02 3.90
C PHE A 52 7.98 19.48 2.47
N ARG A 53 7.64 18.67 1.45
CA ARG A 53 8.06 18.90 0.05
C ARG A 53 6.95 19.37 -0.88
N GLY A 54 5.70 19.20 -0.52
CA GLY A 54 4.56 19.37 -1.44
C GLY A 54 4.52 20.74 -2.11
N ALA A 55 4.84 21.82 -1.38
CA ALA A 55 4.84 23.17 -1.92
C ALA A 55 5.96 23.41 -2.95
N GLU A 56 7.09 22.74 -2.81
CA GLU A 56 8.22 22.85 -3.74
C GLU A 56 8.01 21.95 -4.97
N MET A 57 7.59 20.72 -4.74
CA MET A 57 7.45 19.70 -5.78
C MET A 57 6.21 19.86 -6.62
N GLY A 58 5.12 20.38 -6.03
CA GLY A 58 3.84 20.57 -6.73
C GLY A 58 3.22 19.25 -7.17
N TYR A 59 3.19 18.24 -6.30
CA TYR A 59 2.60 16.94 -6.60
C TYR A 59 1.16 17.08 -7.10
N ASP A 60 0.84 16.37 -8.18
CA ASP A 60 -0.48 16.37 -8.79
C ASP A 60 -0.99 14.97 -9.15
N SER A 61 -0.16 13.96 -8.94
CA SER A 61 -0.42 12.57 -9.30
C SER A 61 -0.09 11.67 -8.12
N PHE A 62 -1.04 10.84 -7.68
CA PHE A 62 -0.93 10.10 -6.43
C PHE A 62 -1.20 8.61 -6.62
N VAL A 63 -0.33 7.77 -6.04
CA VAL A 63 -0.50 6.31 -5.99
C VAL A 63 -0.97 5.91 -4.61
N PHE A 64 -2.08 5.15 -4.54
CA PHE A 64 -2.61 4.60 -3.29
C PHE A 64 -2.69 3.08 -3.36
N GLY A 65 -2.44 2.45 -2.25
CA GLY A 65 -2.60 1.01 -2.13
C GLY A 65 -1.86 0.43 -0.94
N SER A 66 -1.96 -0.90 -0.81
CA SER A 66 -1.19 -1.66 0.17
C SER A 66 0.26 -1.85 -0.29
N SER A 67 0.99 -2.74 0.39
CA SER A 67 2.33 -3.14 -0.08
C SER A 67 2.36 -3.65 -1.53
N LEU A 68 1.24 -4.08 -2.08
CA LEU A 68 1.15 -4.50 -3.48
C LEU A 68 1.35 -3.32 -4.45
N SER A 69 1.06 -2.09 -4.02
CA SER A 69 1.27 -0.90 -4.86
C SER A 69 2.73 -0.43 -4.91
N THR A 70 3.61 -0.95 -4.05
CA THR A 70 5.01 -0.54 -3.96
C THR A 70 5.75 -0.62 -5.30
N ASN A 71 5.46 -1.63 -6.11
CA ASN A 71 6.16 -1.89 -7.37
C ASN A 71 5.50 -1.24 -8.60
N PHE A 72 4.41 -0.51 -8.40
CA PHE A 72 3.81 0.35 -9.42
C PHE A 72 4.51 1.71 -9.40
N THR A 73 5.74 1.74 -9.94
CA THR A 73 6.67 2.86 -9.77
C THR A 73 6.22 4.15 -10.43
N ALA A 74 6.63 5.29 -9.85
CA ALA A 74 6.41 6.61 -10.44
C ALA A 74 7.02 6.68 -11.85
N SER A 75 8.20 6.10 -12.06
CA SER A 75 8.88 6.07 -13.35
C SER A 75 8.10 5.28 -14.43
N ALA A 76 7.40 4.21 -14.04
CA ALA A 76 6.57 3.45 -14.96
C ALA A 76 5.29 4.21 -15.31
N TRP A 77 4.63 4.79 -14.32
CA TRP A 77 3.37 5.49 -14.52
C TRP A 77 3.52 6.85 -15.21
N SER A 78 4.61 7.57 -14.96
CA SER A 78 4.88 8.88 -15.60
C SER A 78 4.90 8.83 -17.13
N ARG A 79 5.19 7.69 -17.72
CA ARG A 79 5.17 7.51 -19.19
C ARG A 79 3.80 7.70 -19.82
N HIS A 80 2.75 7.58 -19.02
CA HIS A 80 1.34 7.69 -19.43
C HIS A 80 0.67 8.97 -18.96
N LEU A 81 1.40 9.81 -18.22
CA LEU A 81 0.92 11.09 -17.71
C LEU A 81 1.55 12.25 -18.51
N PRO A 82 1.01 13.47 -18.39
CA PRO A 82 1.67 14.66 -18.93
C PRO A 82 3.08 14.83 -18.38
N ASP A 83 4.03 15.28 -19.19
CA ASP A 83 5.45 15.49 -18.81
C ASP A 83 5.64 16.40 -17.58
N THR A 84 4.64 17.20 -17.24
CA THR A 84 4.65 18.10 -16.08
C THR A 84 4.12 17.46 -14.81
N SER A 85 3.65 16.21 -14.86
CA SER A 85 3.08 15.53 -13.68
C SER A 85 4.16 15.16 -12.68
N CYS A 86 3.87 15.41 -11.40
CA CYS A 86 4.73 15.06 -10.30
C CYS A 86 4.03 14.04 -9.41
N ILE A 87 4.64 12.85 -9.27
CA ILE A 87 4.02 11.69 -8.65
C ILE A 87 4.45 11.55 -7.19
N TYR A 88 3.51 11.18 -6.32
CA TYR A 88 3.74 10.87 -4.91
C TYR A 88 2.99 9.64 -4.45
N HIS A 89 3.62 8.79 -3.64
CA HIS A 89 3.06 7.54 -3.16
C HIS A 89 2.50 7.65 -1.74
N PHE A 90 1.25 7.24 -1.58
CA PHE A 90 0.61 6.93 -0.30
C PHE A 90 0.49 5.41 -0.13
N THR A 91 1.62 4.72 -0.19
CA THR A 91 1.68 3.27 -0.07
C THR A 91 2.02 2.86 1.35
N ALA A 92 1.19 2.02 1.96
CA ALA A 92 1.47 1.48 3.29
C ALA A 92 1.09 0.00 3.38
N GLY A 93 1.83 -0.78 4.19
CA GLY A 93 1.54 -2.21 4.37
C GLY A 93 0.12 -2.46 4.85
N ALA A 94 -0.63 -3.34 4.15
CA ALA A 94 -2.03 -3.69 4.40
C ALA A 94 -2.93 -2.45 4.60
N GLU A 95 -2.83 -1.48 3.68
CA GLU A 95 -3.67 -0.27 3.71
C GLU A 95 -5.15 -0.64 3.51
N PRO A 96 -6.05 -0.26 4.41
CA PRO A 96 -7.47 -0.53 4.26
C PRO A 96 -8.17 0.53 3.39
N LEU A 97 -9.36 0.24 2.88
CA LEU A 97 -10.13 1.23 2.10
C LEU A 97 -10.41 2.52 2.87
N VAL A 98 -10.63 2.44 4.19
CA VAL A 98 -10.84 3.64 5.02
C VAL A 98 -9.61 4.55 5.02
N GLY A 99 -8.41 3.98 4.96
CA GLY A 99 -7.17 4.75 4.87
C GLY A 99 -7.09 5.52 3.56
N ILE A 100 -7.27 4.83 2.43
CA ILE A 100 -7.29 5.45 1.10
C ILE A 100 -8.35 6.57 1.03
N ARG A 101 -9.56 6.32 1.56
CA ARG A 101 -10.61 7.31 1.62
C ARG A 101 -10.21 8.55 2.43
N ASP A 102 -9.59 8.35 3.60
CA ASP A 102 -9.19 9.43 4.49
C ASP A 102 -8.01 10.22 3.92
N GLU A 103 -7.05 9.57 3.28
CA GLU A 103 -5.92 10.20 2.59
C GLU A 103 -6.39 11.06 1.40
N LEU A 104 -7.29 10.57 0.57
CA LEU A 104 -7.89 11.34 -0.52
C LEU A 104 -8.64 12.56 0.02
N ARG A 105 -9.47 12.38 1.06
CA ARG A 105 -10.16 13.49 1.70
C ARG A 105 -9.20 14.53 2.24
N TYR A 106 -8.13 14.10 2.91
CA TYR A 106 -7.08 14.98 3.43
C TYR A 106 -6.43 15.83 2.33
N LEU A 107 -6.11 15.22 1.18
CA LEU A 107 -5.56 15.95 0.03
C LEU A 107 -6.53 17.02 -0.48
N PHE A 108 -7.79 16.66 -0.66
CA PHE A 108 -8.82 17.62 -1.15
C PHE A 108 -9.10 18.75 -0.15
N GLU A 109 -9.19 18.45 1.14
CA GLU A 109 -9.41 19.44 2.20
C GLU A 109 -8.23 20.42 2.35
N ARG A 110 -7.00 19.96 2.08
CA ARG A 110 -5.82 20.83 2.01
C ARG A 110 -5.75 21.68 0.74
N GLY A 111 -6.58 21.38 -0.25
CA GLY A 111 -6.53 22.05 -1.55
C GLY A 111 -5.35 21.63 -2.40
N GLU A 112 -4.81 20.43 -2.19
CA GLU A 112 -3.78 19.86 -3.06
C GLU A 112 -4.34 19.67 -4.50
N ASN A 113 -3.48 19.84 -5.48
CA ASN A 113 -3.87 19.76 -6.90
C ASN A 113 -3.91 18.30 -7.38
N VAL A 114 -4.90 17.53 -6.94
CA VAL A 114 -5.04 16.11 -7.31
C VAL A 114 -5.62 16.00 -8.71
N ARG A 115 -4.80 15.69 -9.70
CA ARG A 115 -5.20 15.53 -11.12
C ARG A 115 -5.30 14.09 -11.55
N HIS A 116 -4.36 13.26 -11.10
CA HIS A 116 -4.28 11.85 -11.47
C HIS A 116 -4.16 10.98 -10.25
N VAL A 117 -4.85 9.84 -10.23
CA VAL A 117 -4.82 8.88 -9.14
C VAL A 117 -4.69 7.46 -9.68
N LEU A 118 -3.70 6.73 -9.20
CA LEU A 118 -3.56 5.29 -9.40
C LEU A 118 -3.94 4.56 -8.11
N LEU A 119 -5.00 3.76 -8.17
CA LEU A 119 -5.47 2.92 -7.09
C LEU A 119 -5.09 1.46 -7.35
N VAL A 120 -4.21 0.90 -6.54
CA VAL A 120 -3.89 -0.53 -6.59
C VAL A 120 -4.68 -1.22 -5.49
N MET A 121 -5.72 -1.96 -5.89
CA MET A 121 -6.71 -2.53 -4.99
C MET A 121 -6.62 -4.05 -4.95
N GLU A 122 -6.75 -4.62 -3.76
CA GLU A 122 -6.70 -6.06 -3.54
C GLU A 122 -7.86 -6.56 -2.68
N GLU A 123 -8.09 -7.87 -2.72
CA GLU A 123 -9.17 -8.55 -2.02
C GLU A 123 -9.15 -8.31 -0.50
N GLU A 124 -7.97 -8.25 0.13
CA GLU A 124 -7.85 -8.05 1.57
C GLU A 124 -8.35 -6.67 2.02
N MET A 125 -8.25 -5.65 1.17
CA MET A 125 -8.82 -4.32 1.43
C MET A 125 -10.33 -4.38 1.54
N TYR A 126 -10.99 -5.23 0.76
CA TYR A 126 -12.44 -5.42 0.80
C TYR A 126 -12.88 -6.26 1.99
N ARG A 127 -12.08 -7.26 2.38
CA ARG A 127 -12.35 -8.11 3.55
C ARG A 127 -12.25 -7.36 4.87
N ARG A 128 -11.31 -6.42 4.95
CA ARG A 128 -11.00 -5.67 6.16
C ARG A 128 -10.96 -4.16 5.88
N PRO A 129 -12.07 -3.60 5.39
CA PRO A 129 -12.07 -2.25 4.81
C PRO A 129 -11.79 -1.13 5.80
N LYS A 130 -11.95 -1.39 7.11
CA LYS A 130 -11.72 -0.44 8.22
C LYS A 130 -10.61 -0.86 9.17
N ARG A 131 -9.93 -1.97 8.92
CA ARG A 131 -8.92 -2.50 9.85
C ARG A 131 -7.54 -2.14 9.40
N TYR A 132 -6.87 -1.29 10.16
CA TYR A 132 -5.45 -1.05 10.03
C TYR A 132 -4.62 -2.22 10.58
N ASN A 133 -3.37 -2.29 10.16
CA ASN A 133 -2.40 -3.19 10.76
C ASN A 133 -2.29 -2.95 12.27
N GLU A 134 -1.80 -3.98 12.96
CA GLU A 134 -1.51 -3.88 14.38
C GLU A 134 -0.50 -2.75 14.66
N LEU A 135 -0.58 -2.24 15.89
CA LEU A 135 0.31 -1.21 16.39
C LEU A 135 1.79 -1.52 16.13
N PRO A 136 2.63 -0.54 15.73
CA PRO A 136 2.39 0.90 15.80
C PRO A 136 1.86 1.56 14.51
N TYR A 137 1.42 0.82 13.50
CA TYR A 137 1.08 1.32 12.17
C TYR A 137 -0.31 1.95 12.10
N VAL A 138 -0.56 2.92 12.94
CA VAL A 138 -1.81 3.70 12.95
C VAL A 138 -1.77 4.81 11.89
N PRO A 139 -2.94 5.26 11.38
CA PRO A 139 -3.00 6.38 10.46
C PRO A 139 -2.52 7.67 11.13
N HIS A 140 -2.09 8.62 10.30
CA HIS A 140 -1.71 9.94 10.78
C HIS A 140 -2.91 10.66 11.40
N TYR A 141 -2.68 11.33 12.52
CA TYR A 141 -3.74 12.01 13.29
C TYR A 141 -4.38 13.23 12.57
N GLU A 142 -3.72 13.79 11.56
CA GLU A 142 -4.32 14.84 10.71
C GLU A 142 -5.17 14.23 9.56
N VAL A 143 -5.00 12.95 9.26
CA VAL A 143 -5.69 12.26 8.18
C VAL A 143 -6.92 11.51 8.69
N SER A 144 -6.75 10.71 9.71
CA SER A 144 -7.86 9.94 10.27
C SER A 144 -8.63 10.74 11.32
N PRO A 145 -9.95 10.86 11.19
CA PRO A 145 -10.78 11.52 12.20
C PRO A 145 -10.88 10.73 13.51
N ASP A 146 -10.55 9.44 13.47
CA ASP A 146 -10.69 8.51 14.59
C ASP A 146 -9.43 8.44 15.47
N VAL A 147 -8.35 9.12 15.09
CA VAL A 147 -7.07 9.09 15.80
C VAL A 147 -6.66 10.50 16.23
N SER A 148 -6.69 10.77 17.53
CA SER A 148 -6.17 12.04 18.02
C SER A 148 -4.63 12.03 18.05
N TRP A 149 -4.01 13.22 18.12
CA TRP A 149 -2.56 13.36 18.32
C TRP A 149 -2.08 12.57 19.55
N LEU A 150 -2.83 12.62 20.64
CA LEU A 150 -2.48 11.90 21.86
C LEU A 150 -2.57 10.38 21.67
N ASP A 151 -3.63 9.88 21.04
CA ASP A 151 -3.78 8.45 20.78
C ASP A 151 -2.67 7.94 19.89
N PHE A 152 -2.31 8.69 18.83
CA PHE A 152 -1.20 8.37 17.93
C PHE A 152 0.12 8.17 18.72
N HIS A 153 0.50 9.15 19.52
CA HIS A 153 1.74 9.05 20.30
C HIS A 153 1.69 8.01 21.42
N LEU A 154 0.54 7.81 22.06
CA LEU A 154 0.38 6.77 23.08
C LEU A 154 0.51 5.36 22.50
N VAL A 155 0.02 5.15 21.29
CA VAL A 155 0.17 3.87 20.58
C VAL A 155 1.63 3.55 20.34
N HIS A 156 2.41 4.49 19.81
CA HIS A 156 3.84 4.30 19.55
C HIS A 156 4.63 4.13 20.86
N PHE A 157 4.32 4.92 21.88
CA PHE A 157 4.93 4.76 23.20
C PHE A 157 4.62 3.40 23.85
N ASN A 158 3.38 2.90 23.68
CA ASN A 158 3.03 1.58 24.17
C ASN A 158 3.73 0.45 23.40
N ALA A 159 3.88 0.59 22.07
CA ALA A 159 4.66 -0.35 21.27
C ALA A 159 6.13 -0.38 21.69
N TYR A 160 6.72 0.76 22.03
CA TYR A 160 8.09 0.84 22.56
C TYR A 160 8.30 0.06 23.87
N ARG A 161 7.23 -0.27 24.61
CA ARG A 161 7.30 -1.12 25.80
C ARG A 161 7.57 -2.59 25.49
N ASP A 162 7.48 -3.01 24.25
CA ASP A 162 7.94 -4.34 23.84
C ASP A 162 9.45 -4.45 24.10
N PRO A 163 9.91 -5.47 24.86
CA PRO A 163 11.33 -5.61 25.21
C PRO A 163 12.24 -5.76 23.98
N GLU A 164 11.75 -6.37 22.91
CA GLU A 164 12.51 -6.53 21.66
C GLU A 164 12.73 -5.18 21.00
N LEU A 165 11.68 -4.37 20.86
CA LEU A 165 11.79 -3.02 20.30
C LEU A 165 12.64 -2.11 21.18
N PHE A 166 12.50 -2.18 22.49
CA PHE A 166 13.32 -1.42 23.41
C PHE A 166 14.79 -1.77 23.28
N LEU A 167 15.14 -3.06 23.27
CA LEU A 167 16.51 -3.52 23.10
C LEU A 167 17.06 -3.18 21.71
N TYR A 168 16.24 -3.33 20.67
CA TYR A 168 16.61 -2.94 19.30
C TYR A 168 16.95 -1.46 19.21
N SER A 169 16.18 -0.58 19.85
CA SER A 169 16.47 0.86 19.84
C SER A 169 17.77 1.26 20.54
N LEU A 170 18.28 0.41 21.46
CA LEU A 170 19.53 0.65 22.17
C LEU A 170 20.74 -0.03 21.52
N TRP A 171 20.56 -1.21 20.95
CA TRP A 171 21.63 -2.05 20.38
C TRP A 171 21.17 -2.80 19.13
N PRO A 172 20.90 -2.07 18.03
CA PRO A 172 20.36 -2.69 16.80
C PRO A 172 21.25 -3.80 16.25
N GLU A 173 22.57 -3.58 16.22
CA GLU A 173 23.53 -4.57 15.71
C GLU A 173 23.58 -5.87 16.53
N LEU A 174 23.31 -5.79 17.84
CA LEU A 174 23.33 -6.95 18.72
C LEU A 174 22.04 -7.76 18.63
N VAL A 175 20.95 -7.12 18.26
CA VAL A 175 19.59 -7.62 18.40
C VAL A 175 19.00 -8.03 17.07
N ALA A 176 19.38 -7.39 15.97
CA ALA A 176 18.83 -7.63 14.63
C ALA A 176 18.88 -9.10 14.21
N ASP A 177 19.97 -9.79 14.48
CA ASP A 177 20.14 -11.21 14.12
C ASP A 177 19.48 -12.20 15.10
N ARG A 178 19.07 -11.76 16.29
CA ARG A 178 18.69 -12.66 17.38
C ARG A 178 17.27 -12.51 17.90
N LEU A 179 16.70 -11.34 17.76
CA LEU A 179 15.44 -10.98 18.46
C LEU A 179 14.32 -10.55 17.53
N VAL A 180 14.55 -10.46 16.21
CA VAL A 180 13.44 -10.22 15.26
C VAL A 180 12.92 -11.58 14.78
N PRO A 181 11.88 -12.16 15.42
CA PRO A 181 11.24 -13.36 14.91
C PRO A 181 10.69 -13.09 13.51
N ASP A 182 10.72 -14.11 12.65
CA ASP A 182 10.15 -14.05 11.31
C ASP A 182 8.77 -13.36 11.32
N GLY A 183 8.66 -12.24 10.61
CA GLY A 183 7.42 -11.46 10.47
C GLY A 183 7.24 -10.26 11.39
N LYS A 184 8.10 -10.03 12.40
CA LYS A 184 8.11 -8.79 13.18
C LYS A 184 9.19 -7.85 12.66
N MET A 185 8.74 -6.77 12.07
CA MET A 185 9.49 -5.54 11.79
C MET A 185 10.94 -5.75 11.33
N GLN A 186 11.11 -6.20 10.09
CA GLN A 186 12.43 -6.16 9.47
C GLN A 186 12.78 -4.69 9.14
N PRO A 187 14.00 -4.24 9.49
CA PRO A 187 14.47 -2.95 9.05
C PRO A 187 14.39 -2.89 7.51
N VAL A 188 13.75 -1.85 7.00
CA VAL A 188 13.75 -1.60 5.56
C VAL A 188 15.17 -1.18 5.18
N PRO A 189 15.86 -1.88 4.27
CA PRO A 189 17.17 -1.44 3.84
C PRO A 189 17.10 0.02 3.34
N LEU A 190 17.98 0.87 3.84
CA LEU A 190 18.11 2.29 3.48
C LEU A 190 18.17 2.56 1.97
N SER A 191 18.65 1.59 1.19
CA SER A 191 18.86 1.70 -0.25
C SER A 191 17.59 1.59 -1.09
N GLY A 192 16.42 1.43 -0.49
CA GLY A 192 15.18 1.15 -1.18
C GLY A 192 14.10 2.23 -1.11
N HIS A 193 14.37 3.43 -0.54
CA HIS A 193 13.38 4.50 -0.43
C HIS A 193 13.76 5.72 -1.24
N ASP A 194 12.83 6.21 -2.07
CA ASP A 194 12.95 7.48 -2.78
C ASP A 194 12.10 8.53 -2.05
N GLU A 195 12.77 9.49 -1.44
CA GLU A 195 12.09 10.52 -0.64
C GLU A 195 11.31 11.53 -1.48
N LEU A 196 11.66 11.72 -2.75
CA LEU A 196 10.97 12.67 -3.62
C LEU A 196 9.59 12.12 -4.03
N THR A 197 9.54 10.84 -4.34
CA THR A 197 8.30 10.17 -4.74
C THR A 197 7.62 9.42 -3.59
N ASN A 198 8.29 9.29 -2.44
CA ASN A 198 7.90 8.44 -1.31
C ASN A 198 7.74 6.96 -1.69
N GLU A 199 8.49 6.49 -2.70
CA GLU A 199 8.49 5.10 -3.13
C GLU A 199 9.44 4.24 -2.32
N ASP A 200 9.01 3.03 -1.97
CA ASP A 200 9.94 1.98 -1.58
C ASP A 200 10.39 1.23 -2.84
N ARG A 201 11.69 0.98 -2.98
CA ARG A 201 12.27 0.39 -4.19
C ARG A 201 12.77 -1.02 -3.94
N ASN A 202 12.37 -1.93 -4.81
CA ASN A 202 12.76 -3.34 -4.76
C ASN A 202 13.74 -3.74 -5.88
N ASP A 203 14.38 -2.77 -6.54
CA ASP A 203 15.27 -3.00 -7.70
C ASP A 203 16.35 -4.07 -7.45
N ALA A 204 16.89 -4.12 -6.22
CA ALA A 204 17.89 -5.11 -5.88
C ALA A 204 17.33 -6.55 -5.88
N LYS A 205 16.10 -6.74 -5.37
CA LYS A 205 15.42 -8.04 -5.39
C LYS A 205 15.03 -8.42 -6.80
N ASP A 206 14.49 -7.48 -7.58
CA ASP A 206 14.21 -7.71 -9.01
C ASP A 206 15.44 -8.21 -9.73
N SER A 207 16.56 -7.53 -9.55
CA SER A 207 17.82 -7.88 -10.19
C SER A 207 18.30 -9.30 -9.83
N LEU A 208 18.14 -9.72 -8.57
CA LEU A 208 18.49 -11.07 -8.12
C LEU A 208 17.61 -12.13 -8.79
N ILE A 209 16.29 -11.92 -8.79
CA ILE A 209 15.34 -12.88 -9.39
C ILE A 209 15.54 -12.96 -10.90
N LEU A 210 15.74 -11.83 -11.58
CA LEU A 210 15.96 -11.82 -13.03
C LEU A 210 17.30 -12.46 -13.44
N ALA A 211 18.32 -12.37 -12.57
CA ALA A 211 19.63 -12.97 -12.85
C ALA A 211 19.62 -14.49 -12.71
N ASP A 212 19.01 -15.03 -11.66
CA ASP A 212 18.93 -16.46 -11.38
C ASP A 212 17.68 -16.78 -10.53
N PRO A 213 16.50 -16.92 -11.17
CA PRO A 213 15.27 -17.21 -10.46
C PRO A 213 15.31 -18.54 -9.71
N ASP A 214 15.96 -19.56 -10.26
CA ASP A 214 16.05 -20.89 -9.63
C ASP A 214 16.84 -20.82 -8.31
N ALA A 215 17.94 -20.07 -8.28
CA ALA A 215 18.70 -19.84 -7.06
C ALA A 215 17.88 -19.09 -6.01
N TYR A 216 17.17 -18.04 -6.41
CA TYR A 216 16.31 -17.26 -5.50
C TYR A 216 15.21 -18.14 -4.87
N PHE A 217 14.51 -18.93 -5.69
CA PHE A 217 13.39 -19.74 -5.22
C PHE A 217 13.84 -21.01 -4.47
N ALA A 218 15.10 -21.43 -4.62
CA ALA A 218 15.65 -22.50 -3.80
C ALA A 218 15.68 -22.16 -2.30
N ASP A 219 15.80 -20.87 -1.97
CA ASP A 219 15.81 -20.38 -0.57
C ASP A 219 14.40 -20.18 0.00
N VAL A 220 13.36 -20.26 -0.83
CA VAL A 220 11.95 -20.10 -0.43
C VAL A 220 11.08 -21.29 -0.87
N PRO A 221 11.43 -22.53 -0.47
CA PRO A 221 10.76 -23.74 -0.95
C PRO A 221 9.25 -23.77 -0.65
N TRP A 222 8.82 -23.14 0.44
CA TRP A 222 7.41 -23.04 0.81
C TRP A 222 6.57 -22.34 -0.28
N LEU A 223 7.16 -21.39 -1.01
CA LEU A 223 6.49 -20.67 -2.09
C LEU A 223 6.32 -21.59 -3.32
N VAL A 224 7.34 -22.36 -3.64
CA VAL A 224 7.29 -23.36 -4.73
C VAL A 224 6.22 -24.42 -4.45
N GLU A 225 6.11 -24.83 -3.19
CA GLU A 225 5.15 -25.85 -2.74
C GLU A 225 3.74 -25.28 -2.44
N MET A 226 3.56 -23.96 -2.50
CA MET A 226 2.28 -23.33 -2.21
C MET A 226 1.19 -23.87 -3.12
N GLN A 227 0.15 -24.44 -2.53
CA GLN A 227 -1.00 -24.93 -3.27
C GLN A 227 -1.97 -23.80 -3.59
N ALA A 228 -2.66 -23.92 -4.72
CA ALA A 228 -3.74 -23.01 -5.04
C ALA A 228 -4.78 -23.00 -3.91
N LEU A 229 -5.19 -21.81 -3.48
CA LEU A 229 -6.23 -21.69 -2.46
C LEU A 229 -7.55 -22.29 -2.99
N PRO A 230 -8.24 -23.11 -2.17
CA PRO A 230 -9.51 -23.71 -2.59
C PRO A 230 -10.57 -22.64 -2.82
N ASN A 231 -11.42 -22.85 -3.80
CA ASN A 231 -12.57 -22.01 -4.14
C ASN A 231 -13.90 -22.65 -3.67
N PRO A 232 -14.91 -21.82 -3.48
CA PRO A 232 -15.03 -20.37 -3.64
C PRO A 232 -14.92 -19.62 -2.32
N MET A 233 -14.26 -18.48 -2.33
CA MET A 233 -14.35 -17.52 -1.23
C MET A 233 -15.69 -16.78 -1.34
N PRO A 234 -16.37 -16.41 -0.23
CA PRO A 234 -17.59 -15.60 -0.31
C PRO A 234 -17.31 -14.22 -0.92
N PRO A 235 -18.34 -13.53 -1.47
CA PRO A 235 -18.21 -12.15 -1.89
C PRO A 235 -17.59 -11.27 -0.79
N VAL A 236 -16.76 -10.32 -1.19
CA VAL A 236 -16.00 -9.48 -0.25
C VAL A 236 -16.36 -8.00 -0.36
N ILE A 237 -16.93 -7.56 -1.50
CA ILE A 237 -17.39 -6.17 -1.67
C ILE A 237 -18.83 -6.06 -1.19
N GLU A 238 -19.00 -5.92 0.11
CA GLU A 238 -20.30 -5.76 0.74
C GLU A 238 -20.20 -4.82 1.97
N GLY A 239 -21.31 -4.27 2.42
CA GLY A 239 -21.41 -3.48 3.63
C GLY A 239 -20.45 -2.29 3.65
N ASP A 240 -19.51 -2.29 4.58
CA ASP A 240 -18.53 -1.19 4.73
C ASP A 240 -17.59 -1.06 3.52
N ALA A 241 -17.23 -2.16 2.87
CA ALA A 241 -16.37 -2.12 1.69
C ALA A 241 -17.08 -1.41 0.53
N GLU A 242 -18.32 -1.78 0.25
CA GLU A 242 -19.13 -1.10 -0.78
C GLU A 242 -19.31 0.38 -0.47
N ALA A 243 -19.63 0.72 0.78
CA ALA A 243 -19.83 2.12 1.19
C ALA A 243 -18.57 2.95 0.98
N LEU A 244 -17.41 2.47 1.41
CA LEU A 244 -16.14 3.17 1.25
C LEU A 244 -15.71 3.30 -0.22
N LEU A 245 -15.92 2.27 -1.04
CA LEU A 245 -15.66 2.35 -2.48
C LEU A 245 -16.52 3.42 -3.15
N ARG A 246 -17.80 3.53 -2.77
CA ARG A 246 -18.69 4.60 -3.28
C ARG A 246 -18.21 5.97 -2.84
N GLU A 247 -17.81 6.15 -1.57
CA GLU A 247 -17.25 7.41 -1.08
C GLU A 247 -15.98 7.80 -1.87
N ILE A 248 -15.05 6.86 -2.10
CA ILE A 248 -13.84 7.08 -2.90
C ILE A 248 -14.20 7.51 -4.32
N ALA A 249 -15.07 6.75 -4.99
CA ALA A 249 -15.49 7.02 -6.35
C ALA A 249 -16.18 8.39 -6.48
N ASP A 250 -17.04 8.74 -5.52
CA ASP A 250 -17.75 10.02 -5.51
C ASP A 250 -16.81 11.20 -5.29
N MET A 251 -15.79 11.06 -4.41
CA MET A 251 -14.76 12.10 -4.24
C MET A 251 -13.94 12.31 -5.51
N LEU A 252 -13.47 11.25 -6.15
CA LEU A 252 -12.70 11.34 -7.39
C LEU A 252 -13.50 12.01 -8.51
N LYS A 253 -14.77 11.61 -8.68
CA LYS A 253 -15.69 12.19 -9.67
C LYS A 253 -16.03 13.65 -9.38
N ALA A 254 -16.31 13.99 -8.11
CA ALA A 254 -16.66 15.34 -7.69
C ALA A 254 -15.52 16.34 -7.93
N HIS A 255 -14.28 15.91 -7.82
CA HIS A 255 -13.10 16.75 -8.05
C HIS A 255 -12.56 16.65 -9.49
N GLY A 256 -13.22 15.86 -10.36
CA GLY A 256 -12.81 15.72 -11.77
C GLY A 256 -11.44 15.07 -11.96
N VAL A 257 -11.08 14.17 -11.05
CA VAL A 257 -9.79 13.46 -11.07
C VAL A 257 -9.80 12.41 -12.18
N ASP A 258 -8.73 12.36 -12.95
CA ASP A 258 -8.44 11.24 -13.84
C ASP A 258 -7.83 10.11 -13.02
N TYR A 259 -8.44 8.93 -13.01
CA TYR A 259 -7.98 7.84 -12.16
C TYR A 259 -7.97 6.49 -12.87
N LEU A 260 -7.09 5.63 -12.40
CA LEU A 260 -6.92 4.25 -12.83
C LEU A 260 -7.01 3.33 -11.62
N VAL A 261 -7.77 2.26 -11.72
CA VAL A 261 -7.86 1.20 -10.71
C VAL A 261 -7.25 -0.07 -11.29
N ILE A 262 -6.21 -0.59 -10.66
CA ILE A 262 -5.60 -1.87 -11.01
C ILE A 262 -5.85 -2.87 -9.90
N VAL A 263 -6.41 -4.03 -10.25
CA VAL A 263 -6.50 -5.20 -9.36
C VAL A 263 -5.41 -6.17 -9.79
N PRO A 264 -4.28 -6.25 -9.06
CA PRO A 264 -3.15 -7.07 -9.47
C PRO A 264 -3.43 -8.56 -9.26
N PRO A 265 -2.81 -9.45 -10.06
CA PRO A 265 -2.87 -10.88 -9.81
C PRO A 265 -2.03 -11.26 -8.59
N ARG A 266 -2.32 -12.42 -8.00
CA ARG A 266 -1.57 -13.02 -6.89
C ARG A 266 -1.27 -14.48 -7.24
N PHE A 267 -0.08 -14.95 -6.88
CA PHE A 267 0.36 -16.30 -7.23
C PHE A 267 -0.61 -17.36 -6.70
N ARG A 268 -1.09 -18.21 -7.59
CA ARG A 268 -2.00 -19.34 -7.31
C ARG A 268 -3.26 -18.95 -6.51
N THR A 269 -3.71 -17.72 -6.63
CA THR A 269 -4.99 -17.30 -6.06
C THR A 269 -6.05 -17.25 -7.15
N GLN A 270 -7.29 -17.22 -6.71
CA GLN A 270 -8.40 -16.88 -7.59
C GLN A 270 -8.61 -15.37 -7.54
N GLY A 271 -9.03 -14.83 -8.65
CA GLY A 271 -9.37 -13.42 -8.74
C GLY A 271 -10.63 -13.05 -7.98
N LEU A 272 -11.06 -11.82 -8.16
CA LEU A 272 -12.34 -11.36 -7.65
C LEU A 272 -13.49 -12.21 -8.19
N LEU A 273 -14.43 -12.53 -7.32
CA LEU A 273 -15.66 -13.18 -7.77
C LEU A 273 -16.40 -12.32 -8.81
N PRO A 274 -17.13 -12.93 -9.76
CA PRO A 274 -17.87 -12.17 -10.78
C PRO A 274 -18.80 -11.10 -10.19
N LEU A 275 -19.40 -11.35 -9.02
CA LEU A 275 -20.25 -10.37 -8.34
C LEU A 275 -19.45 -9.18 -7.80
N ASP A 276 -18.31 -9.43 -7.16
CA ASP A 276 -17.43 -8.37 -6.65
C ASP A 276 -16.87 -7.52 -7.79
N ARG A 277 -16.45 -8.17 -8.86
CA ARG A 277 -15.94 -7.53 -10.07
C ARG A 277 -17.02 -6.65 -10.72
N ALA A 278 -18.23 -7.17 -10.89
CA ALA A 278 -19.33 -6.40 -11.44
C ALA A 278 -19.67 -5.17 -10.58
N LEU A 279 -19.63 -5.31 -9.27
CA LEU A 279 -19.89 -4.22 -8.33
C LEU A 279 -18.76 -3.18 -8.35
N LEU A 280 -17.51 -3.63 -8.40
CA LEU A 280 -16.36 -2.73 -8.54
C LEU A 280 -16.45 -1.90 -9.83
N TYR A 281 -16.83 -2.53 -10.96
CA TYR A 281 -17.04 -1.84 -12.23
C TYR A 281 -18.24 -0.89 -12.20
N GLU A 282 -19.32 -1.25 -11.50
CA GLU A 282 -20.48 -0.35 -11.31
C GLU A 282 -20.08 0.92 -10.55
N ILE A 283 -19.34 0.76 -9.47
CA ILE A 283 -18.97 1.85 -8.56
C ILE A 283 -17.90 2.76 -9.19
N MET A 284 -16.79 2.15 -9.58
CA MET A 284 -15.62 2.90 -10.06
C MET A 284 -15.74 3.30 -11.53
N GLY A 285 -16.59 2.65 -12.29
CA GLY A 285 -16.72 2.82 -13.73
C GLY A 285 -15.79 1.88 -14.48
N SER A 286 -16.38 1.04 -15.34
CA SER A 286 -15.69 -0.05 -16.03
C SER A 286 -14.46 0.37 -16.84
N ARG A 287 -14.47 1.57 -17.42
CA ARG A 287 -13.34 2.11 -18.19
C ARG A 287 -12.10 2.45 -17.36
N TYR A 288 -12.26 2.56 -16.03
CA TYR A 288 -11.20 2.93 -15.12
C TYR A 288 -10.63 1.74 -14.35
N VAL A 289 -11.29 0.57 -14.44
CA VAL A 289 -10.91 -0.62 -13.68
C VAL A 289 -10.30 -1.67 -14.59
N HIS A 290 -9.06 -2.05 -14.30
CA HIS A 290 -8.32 -3.10 -14.98
C HIS A 290 -8.06 -4.24 -13.99
N ASP A 291 -8.83 -5.31 -14.13
CA ASP A 291 -8.75 -6.47 -13.25
C ASP A 291 -7.88 -7.56 -13.88
N PHE A 292 -6.66 -7.70 -13.35
CA PHE A 292 -5.71 -8.75 -13.73
C PHE A 292 -5.69 -9.92 -12.74
N SER A 293 -6.58 -9.94 -11.76
CA SER A 293 -6.58 -10.94 -10.70
C SER A 293 -6.77 -12.38 -11.18
N GLU A 294 -7.29 -12.57 -12.40
CA GLU A 294 -7.45 -13.87 -13.07
C GLU A 294 -6.54 -14.03 -14.30
N ASP A 295 -5.51 -13.19 -14.48
CA ASP A 295 -4.58 -13.35 -15.59
C ASP A 295 -3.92 -14.74 -15.55
N SER A 296 -4.26 -15.57 -16.56
CA SER A 296 -3.91 -17.00 -16.57
C SER A 296 -2.41 -17.26 -16.69
N VAL A 297 -1.64 -16.29 -17.11
CA VAL A 297 -0.17 -16.38 -17.19
C VAL A 297 0.41 -15.99 -15.84
N LEU A 298 0.08 -14.79 -15.36
CA LEU A 298 0.69 -14.24 -14.14
C LEU A 298 0.33 -15.04 -12.89
N VAL A 299 -0.92 -15.48 -12.71
CA VAL A 299 -1.32 -16.26 -11.51
C VAL A 299 -0.61 -17.62 -11.41
N HIS A 300 0.04 -18.10 -12.48
CA HIS A 300 0.78 -19.37 -12.50
C HIS A 300 2.29 -19.21 -12.68
N ASP A 301 2.77 -18.01 -12.97
CA ASP A 301 4.20 -17.74 -13.17
C ASP A 301 4.85 -17.30 -11.87
N LEU A 302 5.47 -18.26 -11.17
CA LEU A 302 6.21 -18.01 -9.93
C LEU A 302 7.30 -16.94 -10.11
N HIS A 303 7.94 -16.90 -11.27
CA HIS A 303 9.05 -15.97 -11.56
C HIS A 303 8.59 -14.52 -11.72
N SER A 304 7.29 -14.27 -11.69
CA SER A 304 6.73 -12.91 -11.68
C SER A 304 6.59 -12.32 -10.27
N TYR A 305 7.01 -13.03 -9.20
CA TYR A 305 6.77 -12.61 -7.82
C TYR A 305 8.04 -12.70 -6.96
N TYR A 306 8.13 -11.85 -5.92
CA TYR A 306 9.10 -12.01 -4.83
C TYR A 306 8.68 -13.09 -3.84
N ASP A 307 7.37 -13.15 -3.62
CA ASP A 307 6.67 -14.06 -2.73
C ASP A 307 5.29 -14.37 -3.32
N GLY A 308 4.38 -14.97 -2.57
CA GLY A 308 3.05 -15.31 -3.09
C GLY A 308 2.13 -14.11 -3.39
N MET A 309 2.54 -12.88 -3.12
CA MET A 309 1.70 -11.69 -3.24
C MET A 309 2.32 -10.57 -4.07
N HIS A 310 3.59 -10.25 -3.85
CA HIS A 310 4.23 -9.07 -4.42
C HIS A 310 4.84 -9.36 -5.79
N ILE A 311 4.34 -8.67 -6.80
CA ILE A 311 4.76 -8.80 -8.20
C ILE A 311 6.02 -7.98 -8.47
N LEU A 312 6.89 -8.45 -9.35
CA LEU A 312 8.12 -7.76 -9.77
C LEU A 312 7.80 -6.43 -10.48
N ILE A 313 8.70 -5.46 -10.37
CA ILE A 313 8.55 -4.10 -10.92
C ILE A 313 8.25 -4.13 -12.43
N HIS A 314 8.97 -4.94 -13.19
CA HIS A 314 8.75 -5.01 -14.65
C HIS A 314 7.34 -5.52 -15.01
N ARG A 315 6.78 -6.46 -14.21
CA ARG A 315 5.42 -6.94 -14.40
C ARG A 315 4.38 -5.87 -14.03
N CYS A 316 4.59 -5.16 -12.92
CA CYS A 316 3.75 -4.01 -12.58
C CYS A 316 3.77 -2.94 -13.69
N THR A 317 4.94 -2.73 -14.31
CA THR A 317 5.09 -1.85 -15.46
C THR A 317 4.26 -2.33 -16.65
N GLU A 318 4.29 -3.63 -16.99
CA GLU A 318 3.47 -4.22 -18.06
C GLU A 318 1.96 -4.05 -17.76
N LEU A 319 1.53 -4.20 -16.52
CA LEU A 319 0.12 -3.99 -16.14
C LEU A 319 -0.31 -2.54 -16.32
N ILE A 320 0.54 -1.57 -15.96
CA ILE A 320 0.28 -0.15 -16.23
C ILE A 320 0.17 0.08 -17.74
N ASP A 321 1.17 -0.36 -18.51
CA ASP A 321 1.19 -0.16 -19.97
C ASP A 321 -0.05 -0.76 -20.64
N HIS A 322 -0.45 -1.96 -20.21
CA HIS A 322 -1.64 -2.63 -20.72
C HIS A 322 -2.91 -1.85 -20.40
N SER A 323 -3.03 -1.34 -19.19
CA SER A 323 -4.20 -0.57 -18.75
C SER A 323 -4.42 0.70 -19.58
N TYR A 324 -3.37 1.37 -20.00
CA TYR A 324 -3.48 2.55 -20.86
C TYR A 324 -3.75 2.19 -22.33
N ASN A 325 -3.20 1.08 -22.84
CA ASN A 325 -3.46 0.62 -24.19
C ASN A 325 -4.90 0.15 -24.39
N GLU A 326 -5.50 -0.49 -23.36
CA GLU A 326 -6.89 -0.93 -23.41
C GLU A 326 -7.90 0.22 -23.35
N GLN A 327 -7.54 1.38 -22.79
CA GLN A 327 -8.42 2.55 -22.77
C GLN A 327 -8.78 3.05 -24.19
N GLU A 328 -7.96 2.75 -25.19
CA GLU A 328 -8.22 3.07 -26.59
C GLU A 328 -9.15 2.05 -27.29
N LEU A 329 -9.37 0.88 -26.69
CA LEU A 329 -10.22 -0.19 -27.21
C LEU A 329 -11.56 -0.21 -26.46
N PRO A 330 -12.71 -0.29 -27.18
CA PRO A 330 -13.97 -0.51 -26.49
C PRO A 330 -13.89 -1.85 -25.73
N LEU A 331 -14.04 -1.79 -24.41
CA LEU A 331 -14.02 -2.95 -23.53
C LEU A 331 -15.03 -3.98 -24.03
N ARG A 332 -14.55 -5.13 -24.51
CA ARG A 332 -15.39 -6.28 -24.80
C ARG A 332 -15.66 -7.00 -23.50
N TYR A 333 -16.84 -6.79 -22.94
CA TYR A 333 -17.34 -7.62 -21.86
C TYR A 333 -17.61 -9.05 -22.38
N PRO A 334 -17.15 -10.09 -21.69
CA PRO A 334 -17.68 -11.41 -21.92
C PRO A 334 -19.21 -11.38 -21.64
N ASP A 335 -19.99 -12.06 -22.47
CA ASP A 335 -21.47 -12.10 -22.36
C ASP A 335 -21.97 -12.52 -20.97
N GLU A 336 -21.19 -13.32 -20.25
CA GLU A 336 -21.40 -13.78 -18.87
C GLU A 336 -21.53 -12.62 -17.85
N TRP A 337 -20.95 -11.44 -18.15
CA TRP A 337 -20.95 -10.28 -17.25
C TRP A 337 -22.20 -9.41 -17.43
N GLN A 338 -22.80 -9.45 -18.60
CA GLN A 338 -24.08 -8.79 -18.82
C GLN A 338 -25.18 -9.49 -18.01
N GLU A 339 -25.13 -10.83 -17.87
CA GLU A 339 -26.03 -11.59 -17.02
C GLU A 339 -25.83 -11.34 -15.52
N ALA A 340 -24.58 -11.20 -15.04
CA ALA A 340 -24.29 -10.90 -13.64
C ALA A 340 -24.81 -9.53 -13.22
N THR A 341 -24.62 -8.52 -14.07
CA THR A 341 -25.11 -7.14 -13.84
C THR A 341 -26.64 -7.10 -13.86
N TYR A 342 -27.27 -7.84 -14.78
CA TYR A 342 -28.71 -7.97 -14.85
C TYR A 342 -29.30 -8.64 -13.61
N ASN A 343 -28.69 -9.73 -13.13
CA ASN A 343 -29.14 -10.46 -11.95
C ASN A 343 -28.93 -9.69 -10.64
N ALA A 344 -27.88 -8.86 -10.55
CA ALA A 344 -27.66 -7.96 -9.41
C ALA A 344 -28.74 -6.86 -9.34
N SER A 345 -29.22 -6.39 -10.49
CA SER A 345 -30.31 -5.40 -10.56
C SER A 345 -31.68 -5.94 -10.13
N ILE A 346 -31.91 -7.25 -10.30
CA ILE A 346 -33.16 -7.92 -9.91
C ILE A 346 -33.23 -8.15 -8.39
N ARG A 347 -32.11 -8.36 -7.70
CA ARG A 347 -32.07 -8.55 -6.24
C ARG A 347 -32.32 -7.26 -5.44
N LYS A 348 -32.31 -6.10 -6.07
CA LYS A 348 -32.61 -4.78 -5.47
C LYS A 348 -34.10 -4.37 -5.60
N LYS A 349 -34.95 -5.23 -6.17
CA LYS A 349 -36.42 -5.09 -6.20
C LYS A 349 -37.08 -6.12 -5.30
#